data_944b367e1b74f746c2cc10a727c8fed3
#
_entry.id   944b367e1b74f746c2cc10a727c8fed3
#
_cell.length_a   1.000
_cell.length_b   1.000
_cell.length_c   1.000
_cell.angle_alpha   90.00
_cell.angle_beta   90.00
_cell.angle_gamma   90.00
#
_symmetry.space_group_name_H-M   'P 1'
#
loop_
_entity.id
_entity.type
_entity.pdbx_description
1 polymer ?
#
loop_
_entity_poly.entity_id
_entity_poly.type
_entity_poly.pdbx_seq_one_letter_code
_entity_poly.pdbx_strand_id
1 'polypeptide(L)'
;MQQHIDSYDFTGKKAIVRVDFNVPLNENFEITDDTRIRRAIPTLKKVLAGGGSLIIMSHLGRPKKVDAKFSLKHIVAHVSECLGVPVQFAEDCQTADAQAAALKPGEALLLENLRFYAEEEGKPRGLAEDATDEEKAAAKKAVKASQKEFTKKLASYADCYINDAFGTAHRAHASTALIAEYFPNDKMFGYLMEGEIKAIDNVLKNAKRPFTAIIGGSKVSSKLAVLENLLPKVDNLIIGGGMGYTFIKAMGGKIGNSLHEDDLIPQANDIMARAKELGVNLSLSSETVVADDFSNDANHKTVPSMEIPEGWEGMDAGKASLDNWKKIILDSKTILWNGPVGVFEMDTFAKGTLQIAEYLAEATANGAYTLVGGGDSVAAVTKMGYADKVSYVSTGGGAMLEAIEGKDLPGIAAVRE
;
A
#
# COMPACT_ATOMS: atom_id res chain seq x y z
N MET A 1 12.44 -18.40 -15.09
CA MET A 1 13.50 -17.81 -14.21
C MET A 1 13.40 -16.30 -14.28
N GLN A 2 13.38 -15.64 -13.12
CA GLN A 2 13.32 -14.17 -13.02
C GLN A 2 14.53 -13.53 -13.71
N GLN A 3 14.29 -12.50 -14.51
CA GLN A 3 15.30 -11.62 -15.10
C GLN A 3 15.45 -10.34 -14.27
N HIS A 4 16.49 -9.57 -14.56
CA HIS A 4 16.71 -8.24 -13.98
C HIS A 4 16.59 -7.17 -15.06
N ILE A 5 15.82 -6.12 -14.78
CA ILE A 5 15.53 -5.06 -15.75
C ILE A 5 16.78 -4.35 -16.28
N ASP A 6 17.83 -4.21 -15.47
CA ASP A 6 19.06 -3.53 -15.89
C ASP A 6 19.88 -4.32 -16.89
N SER A 7 19.83 -5.66 -16.83
CA SER A 7 20.61 -6.55 -17.68
C SER A 7 19.81 -7.20 -18.81
N TYR A 8 18.48 -7.00 -18.83
CA TYR A 8 17.64 -7.60 -19.87
C TYR A 8 17.78 -6.86 -21.21
N ASP A 9 17.93 -7.61 -22.28
CA ASP A 9 18.02 -7.07 -23.65
C ASP A 9 16.60 -6.85 -24.24
N PHE A 10 16.19 -5.60 -24.25
CA PHE A 10 14.90 -5.18 -24.82
C PHE A 10 14.91 -4.95 -26.34
N THR A 11 16.07 -5.07 -27.01
CA THR A 11 16.21 -4.77 -28.42
C THR A 11 15.17 -5.53 -29.27
N GLY A 12 14.31 -4.81 -29.95
CA GLY A 12 13.27 -5.36 -30.82
C GLY A 12 12.14 -6.10 -30.10
N LYS A 13 12.11 -6.09 -28.76
CA LYS A 13 11.11 -6.79 -27.96
C LYS A 13 9.94 -5.87 -27.60
N LYS A 14 8.76 -6.47 -27.46
CA LYS A 14 7.56 -5.84 -26.93
C LYS A 14 7.43 -6.25 -25.46
N ALA A 15 7.47 -5.27 -24.57
CA ALA A 15 7.31 -5.50 -23.15
C ALA A 15 5.89 -5.14 -22.70
N ILE A 16 5.18 -6.09 -22.12
CA ILE A 16 3.93 -5.81 -21.45
C ILE A 16 4.22 -5.47 -19.97
N VAL A 17 3.85 -4.26 -19.56
CA VAL A 17 4.20 -3.70 -18.26
C VAL A 17 2.93 -3.45 -17.46
N ARG A 18 2.81 -4.12 -16.32
CA ARG A 18 1.73 -3.83 -15.37
C ARG A 18 2.16 -2.70 -14.46
N VAL A 19 1.51 -1.58 -14.62
CA VAL A 19 1.69 -0.38 -13.79
C VAL A 19 0.46 -0.12 -12.93
N ASP A 20 0.59 0.73 -11.94
CA ASP A 20 -0.52 1.22 -11.14
C ASP A 20 -0.80 2.68 -11.50
N PHE A 21 -1.65 2.89 -12.49
CA PHE A 21 -2.14 4.19 -12.93
C PHE A 21 -3.52 4.53 -12.34
N ASN A 22 -3.84 3.93 -11.21
CA ASN A 22 -5.05 4.25 -10.46
C ASN A 22 -4.89 5.58 -9.73
N VAL A 23 -4.90 6.65 -10.50
CA VAL A 23 -4.74 8.03 -10.02
C VAL A 23 -6.10 8.69 -9.73
N PRO A 24 -6.17 9.63 -8.77
CA PRO A 24 -7.39 10.35 -8.52
C PRO A 24 -7.70 11.35 -9.64
N LEU A 25 -8.94 11.36 -10.09
CA LEU A 25 -9.47 12.30 -11.08
C LEU A 25 -10.54 13.18 -10.44
N ASN A 26 -10.57 14.46 -10.80
CA ASN A 26 -11.66 15.36 -10.42
C ASN A 26 -12.91 15.16 -11.31
N GLU A 27 -13.93 15.97 -11.09
CA GLU A 27 -15.19 15.90 -11.86
C GLU A 27 -15.01 16.15 -13.36
N ASN A 28 -13.94 16.85 -13.75
CA ASN A 28 -13.57 17.12 -15.14
C ASN A 28 -12.60 16.08 -15.71
N PHE A 29 -12.38 14.97 -15.01
CA PHE A 29 -11.42 13.92 -15.37
C PHE A 29 -9.96 14.38 -15.45
N GLU A 30 -9.62 15.44 -14.72
CA GLU A 30 -8.24 15.91 -14.59
C GLU A 30 -7.55 15.20 -13.44
N ILE A 31 -6.29 14.85 -13.64
CA ILE A 31 -5.48 14.18 -12.62
C ILE A 31 -5.14 15.17 -11.50
N THR A 32 -5.50 14.84 -10.27
CA THR A 32 -5.21 15.66 -9.09
C THR A 32 -3.92 15.26 -8.38
N ASP A 33 -3.44 14.05 -8.59
CA ASP A 33 -2.15 13.54 -8.09
C ASP A 33 -1.60 12.52 -9.11
N ASP A 34 -0.47 12.83 -9.70
CA ASP A 34 0.18 12.01 -10.72
C ASP A 34 1.37 11.18 -10.19
N THR A 35 1.54 11.10 -8.89
CA THR A 35 2.69 10.43 -8.24
C THR A 35 2.87 9.00 -8.75
N ARG A 36 1.79 8.23 -8.88
CA ARG A 36 1.83 6.84 -9.35
C ARG A 36 2.32 6.75 -10.81
N ILE A 37 1.89 7.67 -11.65
CA ILE A 37 2.35 7.74 -13.04
C ILE A 37 3.84 8.05 -13.06
N ARG A 38 4.27 9.11 -12.39
CA ARG A 38 5.68 9.53 -12.38
C ARG A 38 6.61 8.45 -11.85
N ARG A 39 6.18 7.69 -10.85
CA ARG A 39 6.99 6.59 -10.28
C ARG A 39 7.16 5.39 -11.22
N ALA A 40 6.26 5.19 -12.16
CA ALA A 40 6.36 4.14 -13.17
C ALA A 40 7.23 4.54 -14.38
N ILE A 41 7.45 5.82 -14.60
CA ILE A 41 8.17 6.34 -15.76
C ILE A 41 9.60 5.78 -15.90
N PRO A 42 10.42 5.66 -14.85
CA PRO A 42 11.76 5.09 -15.01
C PRO A 42 11.79 3.71 -15.64
N THR A 43 10.87 2.82 -15.25
CA THR A 43 10.73 1.48 -15.84
C THR A 43 10.35 1.57 -17.32
N LEU A 44 9.36 2.39 -17.65
CA LEU A 44 8.89 2.56 -19.02
C LEU A 44 9.99 3.13 -19.94
N LYS A 45 10.71 4.13 -19.46
CA LYS A 45 11.85 4.71 -20.19
C LYS A 45 12.99 3.71 -20.38
N LYS A 46 13.25 2.83 -19.44
CA LYS A 46 14.28 1.79 -19.56
C LYS A 46 14.00 0.86 -20.73
N VAL A 47 12.75 0.43 -20.91
CA VAL A 47 12.34 -0.40 -22.04
C VAL A 47 12.58 0.32 -23.36
N LEU A 48 12.11 1.56 -23.49
CA LEU A 48 12.24 2.35 -24.72
C LEU A 48 13.72 2.63 -25.04
N ALA A 49 14.50 3.04 -24.04
CA ALA A 49 15.94 3.30 -24.22
C ALA A 49 16.72 2.03 -24.59
N GLY A 50 16.24 0.86 -24.18
CA GLY A 50 16.80 -0.45 -24.54
C GLY A 50 16.42 -0.96 -25.93
N GLY A 51 15.71 -0.17 -26.72
CA GLY A 51 15.27 -0.55 -28.08
C GLY A 51 13.99 -1.37 -28.12
N GLY A 52 13.24 -1.40 -27.03
CA GLY A 52 11.94 -2.07 -26.95
C GLY A 52 10.75 -1.17 -27.25
N SER A 53 9.57 -1.75 -27.33
CA SER A 53 8.28 -1.08 -27.35
C SER A 53 7.45 -1.47 -26.14
N LEU A 54 6.48 -0.64 -25.80
CA LEU A 54 5.68 -0.77 -24.57
C LEU A 54 4.23 -1.13 -24.87
N ILE A 55 3.72 -2.11 -24.14
CA ILE A 55 2.30 -2.35 -23.97
C ILE A 55 2.01 -2.14 -22.49
N ILE A 56 1.38 -1.02 -22.16
CA ILE A 56 1.14 -0.60 -20.78
C ILE A 56 -0.26 -1.04 -20.38
N MET A 57 -0.38 -1.71 -19.24
CA MET A 57 -1.67 -2.15 -18.71
C MET A 57 -1.83 -1.72 -17.26
N SER A 58 -3.03 -1.28 -16.92
CA SER A 58 -3.39 -0.82 -15.59
C SER A 58 -4.89 -0.96 -15.34
N HIS A 59 -5.28 -0.72 -14.10
CA HIS A 59 -6.66 -0.47 -13.72
C HIS A 59 -6.85 0.99 -13.30
N LEU A 60 -8.10 1.43 -13.29
CA LEU A 60 -8.55 2.70 -12.72
C LEU A 60 -9.85 2.46 -11.96
N GLY A 61 -9.89 2.79 -10.68
CA GLY A 61 -11.06 2.61 -9.85
C GLY A 61 -11.48 1.16 -9.64
N ARG A 62 -12.77 0.99 -9.37
CA ARG A 62 -13.40 -0.33 -9.15
C ARG A 62 -14.67 -0.48 -9.98
N PRO A 63 -14.60 -0.37 -11.30
CA PRO A 63 -15.77 -0.53 -12.15
C PRO A 63 -16.30 -1.97 -12.08
N LYS A 64 -17.61 -2.11 -12.28
CA LYS A 64 -18.29 -3.41 -12.36
C LYS A 64 -18.63 -3.80 -13.81
N LYS A 65 -18.45 -2.87 -14.72
CA LYS A 65 -18.68 -3.00 -16.18
C LYS A 65 -17.90 -1.90 -16.90
N VAL A 66 -17.96 -1.89 -18.22
CA VAL A 66 -17.44 -0.78 -19.01
C VAL A 66 -18.17 0.51 -18.63
N ASP A 67 -17.40 1.53 -18.25
CA ASP A 67 -17.89 2.81 -17.80
C ASP A 67 -16.86 3.90 -18.15
N ALA A 68 -17.29 4.85 -18.97
CA ALA A 68 -16.43 5.93 -19.46
C ALA A 68 -15.76 6.74 -18.33
N LYS A 69 -16.38 6.81 -17.16
CA LYS A 69 -15.84 7.46 -15.97
C LYS A 69 -14.51 6.85 -15.54
N PHE A 70 -14.35 5.54 -15.72
CA PHE A 70 -13.15 4.78 -15.34
C PHE A 70 -12.25 4.44 -16.52
N SER A 71 -12.43 5.10 -17.67
CA SER A 71 -11.56 4.88 -18.83
C SER A 71 -10.16 5.42 -18.60
N LEU A 72 -9.15 4.64 -18.93
CA LEU A 72 -7.75 5.08 -18.94
C LEU A 72 -7.45 6.09 -20.04
N LYS A 73 -8.38 6.30 -20.97
CA LYS A 73 -8.26 7.32 -22.02
C LYS A 73 -8.06 8.72 -21.43
N HIS A 74 -8.63 9.00 -20.26
CA HIS A 74 -8.49 10.28 -19.57
C HIS A 74 -7.04 10.64 -19.22
N ILE A 75 -6.16 9.65 -19.07
CA ILE A 75 -4.78 9.87 -18.62
C ILE A 75 -3.74 9.76 -19.74
N VAL A 76 -4.14 9.36 -20.94
CA VAL A 76 -3.21 9.09 -22.06
C VAL A 76 -2.32 10.29 -22.38
N ALA A 77 -2.90 11.49 -22.47
CA ALA A 77 -2.15 12.71 -22.78
C ALA A 77 -1.08 13.01 -21.71
N HIS A 78 -1.42 12.85 -20.46
CA HIS A 78 -0.50 13.08 -19.34
C HIS A 78 0.62 12.02 -19.30
N VAL A 79 0.28 10.76 -19.53
CA VAL A 79 1.30 9.68 -19.62
C VAL A 79 2.26 9.95 -20.77
N SER A 80 1.73 10.39 -21.93
CA SER A 80 2.55 10.76 -23.10
C SER A 80 3.52 11.89 -22.77
N GLU A 81 3.05 12.91 -22.07
CA GLU A 81 3.88 14.04 -21.61
C GLU A 81 4.99 13.57 -20.67
N CYS A 82 4.65 12.79 -19.65
CA CYS A 82 5.60 12.27 -18.67
C CYS A 82 6.63 11.32 -19.29
N LEU A 83 6.20 10.49 -20.25
CA LEU A 83 7.06 9.52 -20.94
C LEU A 83 7.94 10.16 -22.01
N GLY A 84 7.50 11.29 -22.56
CA GLY A 84 8.22 12.01 -23.63
C GLY A 84 8.05 11.43 -25.02
N VAL A 85 7.11 10.49 -25.21
CA VAL A 85 6.73 9.94 -26.51
C VAL A 85 5.21 9.84 -26.59
N PRO A 86 4.61 9.90 -27.79
CA PRO A 86 3.18 9.68 -27.96
C PRO A 86 2.79 8.27 -27.49
N VAL A 87 1.73 8.19 -26.68
CA VAL A 87 1.16 6.91 -26.25
C VAL A 87 -0.13 6.69 -27.03
N GLN A 88 -0.19 5.59 -27.79
CA GLN A 88 -1.41 5.14 -28.46
C GLN A 88 -2.36 4.54 -27.42
N PHE A 89 -3.65 4.51 -27.72
CA PHE A 89 -4.66 3.95 -26.81
C PHE A 89 -5.44 2.83 -27.52
N ALA A 90 -5.58 1.69 -26.85
CA ALA A 90 -6.43 0.60 -27.28
C ALA A 90 -7.75 0.65 -26.53
N GLU A 91 -8.85 0.88 -27.23
CA GLU A 91 -10.20 1.05 -26.66
C GLU A 91 -10.73 -0.19 -25.93
N ASP A 92 -10.10 -1.34 -26.11
CA ASP A 92 -10.42 -2.61 -25.45
C ASP A 92 -9.12 -3.41 -25.25
N CYS A 93 -8.84 -3.80 -24.01
CA CYS A 93 -7.63 -4.55 -23.70
C CYS A 93 -7.62 -5.97 -24.31
N GLN A 94 -8.76 -6.54 -24.69
CA GLN A 94 -8.83 -7.86 -25.31
C GLN A 94 -8.71 -7.86 -26.84
N THR A 95 -8.84 -6.73 -27.48
CA THR A 95 -8.87 -6.63 -28.96
C THR A 95 -7.77 -5.70 -29.50
N ALA A 96 -6.64 -5.65 -28.84
CA ALA A 96 -5.51 -4.80 -29.21
C ALA A 96 -4.49 -5.50 -30.13
N ASP A 97 -4.83 -6.65 -30.72
CA ASP A 97 -3.90 -7.48 -31.49
C ASP A 97 -3.20 -6.70 -32.62
N ALA A 98 -3.97 -5.98 -33.44
CA ALA A 98 -3.43 -5.22 -34.56
C ALA A 98 -2.52 -4.08 -34.13
N GLN A 99 -2.93 -3.32 -33.08
CA GLN A 99 -2.15 -2.22 -32.55
C GLN A 99 -0.86 -2.72 -31.88
N ALA A 100 -0.93 -3.81 -31.10
CA ALA A 100 0.24 -4.42 -30.49
C ALA A 100 1.23 -4.96 -31.54
N ALA A 101 0.72 -5.63 -32.57
CA ALA A 101 1.54 -6.16 -33.67
C ALA A 101 2.24 -5.06 -34.45
N ALA A 102 1.62 -3.90 -34.64
CA ALA A 102 2.15 -2.77 -35.38
C ALA A 102 3.17 -1.92 -34.63
N LEU A 103 3.36 -2.12 -33.33
CA LEU A 103 4.31 -1.36 -32.52
C LEU A 103 5.75 -1.54 -33.01
N LYS A 104 6.44 -0.42 -33.17
CA LYS A 104 7.86 -0.35 -33.49
C LYS A 104 8.68 -0.01 -32.24
N PRO A 105 10.00 -0.31 -32.23
CA PRO A 105 10.88 0.13 -31.16
C PRO A 105 10.72 1.63 -30.85
N GLY A 106 10.60 1.97 -29.59
CA GLY A 106 10.39 3.34 -29.14
C GLY A 106 8.92 3.79 -29.06
N GLU A 107 7.98 2.97 -29.52
CA GLU A 107 6.55 3.26 -29.45
C GLU A 107 5.88 2.65 -28.22
N ALA A 108 4.77 3.26 -27.80
CA ALA A 108 4.01 2.85 -26.61
C ALA A 108 2.51 2.78 -26.88
N LEU A 109 1.87 1.76 -26.33
CA LEU A 109 0.44 1.51 -26.38
C LEU A 109 -0.09 1.34 -24.95
N LEU A 110 -1.12 2.10 -24.56
CA LEU A 110 -1.85 1.90 -23.30
C LEU A 110 -3.15 1.15 -23.59
N LEU A 111 -3.36 0.03 -22.91
CA LEU A 111 -4.60 -0.73 -22.97
C LEU A 111 -5.68 -0.08 -22.09
N GLU A 112 -6.95 -0.20 -22.49
CA GLU A 112 -8.09 0.22 -21.68
C GLU A 112 -8.14 -0.56 -20.36
N ASN A 113 -8.83 0.01 -19.36
CA ASN A 113 -8.95 -0.46 -18.01
C ASN A 113 -9.22 -1.98 -17.91
N LEU A 114 -8.26 -2.70 -17.36
CA LEU A 114 -8.33 -4.15 -17.19
C LEU A 114 -9.55 -4.59 -16.36
N ARG A 115 -9.96 -3.77 -15.39
CA ARG A 115 -11.09 -4.07 -14.50
C ARG A 115 -12.46 -3.85 -15.11
N PHE A 116 -12.54 -3.45 -16.38
CA PHE A 116 -13.79 -3.54 -17.11
C PHE A 116 -14.23 -5.01 -17.26
N TYR A 117 -13.29 -5.94 -17.18
CA TYR A 117 -13.53 -7.37 -17.24
C TYR A 117 -13.43 -8.04 -15.87
N ALA A 118 -14.42 -8.87 -15.53
CA ALA A 118 -14.42 -9.68 -14.31
C ALA A 118 -13.22 -10.64 -14.25
N GLU A 119 -12.71 -11.04 -15.41
CA GLU A 119 -11.58 -11.93 -15.62
C GLU A 119 -10.28 -11.37 -15.06
N GLU A 120 -10.10 -10.05 -15.01
CA GLU A 120 -8.92 -9.47 -14.38
C GLU A 120 -8.83 -9.89 -12.90
N GLU A 121 -9.93 -9.77 -12.17
CA GLU A 121 -9.99 -10.13 -10.75
C GLU A 121 -10.27 -11.63 -10.52
N GLY A 122 -10.81 -12.32 -11.52
CA GLY A 122 -11.20 -13.73 -11.42
C GLY A 122 -12.37 -13.95 -10.44
N LYS A 123 -13.24 -12.97 -10.29
CA LYS A 123 -14.43 -13.02 -9.44
C LYS A 123 -15.69 -12.82 -10.26
N PRO A 124 -16.74 -13.64 -10.03
CA PRO A 124 -18.02 -13.48 -10.72
C PRO A 124 -18.64 -12.11 -10.44
N ARG A 125 -19.33 -11.57 -11.44
CA ARG A 125 -20.11 -10.33 -11.33
C ARG A 125 -21.57 -10.60 -11.70
N GLY A 126 -22.49 -9.79 -11.18
CA GLY A 126 -23.90 -9.85 -11.54
C GLY A 126 -24.67 -11.05 -11.00
N LEU A 127 -24.16 -11.73 -9.97
CA LEU A 127 -24.90 -12.76 -9.26
C LEU A 127 -26.04 -12.13 -8.46
N ALA A 128 -27.22 -12.80 -8.46
CA ALA A 128 -28.34 -12.40 -7.61
C ALA A 128 -27.95 -12.54 -6.12
N GLU A 129 -28.51 -11.66 -5.27
CA GLU A 129 -28.23 -11.69 -3.82
C GLU A 129 -28.65 -13.02 -3.17
N ASP A 130 -29.68 -13.64 -3.69
CA ASP A 130 -30.23 -14.93 -3.26
C ASP A 130 -29.67 -16.14 -4.03
N ALA A 131 -28.59 -15.96 -4.80
CA ALA A 131 -27.96 -17.05 -5.52
C ALA A 131 -27.57 -18.20 -4.58
N THR A 132 -27.85 -19.43 -5.00
CA THR A 132 -27.48 -20.63 -4.25
C THR A 132 -25.98 -20.86 -4.22
N ASP A 133 -25.48 -21.65 -3.28
CA ASP A 133 -24.07 -22.01 -3.22
C ASP A 133 -23.59 -22.74 -4.48
N GLU A 134 -24.47 -23.54 -5.10
CA GLU A 134 -24.21 -24.22 -6.38
C GLU A 134 -24.08 -23.21 -7.52
N GLU A 135 -24.96 -22.20 -7.59
CA GLU A 135 -24.88 -21.14 -8.59
C GLU A 135 -23.62 -20.28 -8.41
N LYS A 136 -23.25 -19.95 -7.18
CA LYS A 136 -22.01 -19.23 -6.85
C LYS A 136 -20.78 -20.04 -7.26
N ALA A 137 -20.75 -21.35 -6.97
CA ALA A 137 -19.64 -22.23 -7.33
C ALA A 137 -19.51 -22.37 -8.86
N ALA A 138 -20.62 -22.53 -9.58
CA ALA A 138 -20.64 -22.60 -11.04
C ALA A 138 -20.14 -21.29 -11.69
N ALA A 139 -20.58 -20.14 -11.18
CA ALA A 139 -20.14 -18.84 -11.66
C ALA A 139 -18.63 -18.61 -11.39
N LYS A 140 -18.14 -19.01 -10.23
CA LYS A 140 -16.71 -18.95 -9.91
C LYS A 140 -15.88 -19.82 -10.84
N LYS A 141 -16.33 -21.04 -11.12
CA LYS A 141 -15.65 -21.95 -12.07
C LYS A 141 -15.62 -21.37 -13.48
N ALA A 142 -16.73 -20.79 -13.93
CA ALA A 142 -16.83 -20.18 -15.25
C ALA A 142 -15.88 -18.98 -15.40
N VAL A 143 -15.84 -18.06 -14.42
CA VAL A 143 -14.95 -16.89 -14.50
C VAL A 143 -13.48 -17.30 -14.38
N LYS A 144 -13.14 -18.35 -13.66
CA LYS A 144 -11.77 -18.88 -13.61
C LYS A 144 -11.33 -19.46 -14.95
N ALA A 145 -12.22 -20.12 -15.68
CA ALA A 145 -11.93 -20.61 -17.02
C ALA A 145 -11.72 -19.45 -18.00
N SER A 146 -12.61 -18.47 -18.03
CA SER A 146 -12.48 -17.28 -18.89
C SER A 146 -11.29 -16.39 -18.47
N GLN A 147 -10.90 -16.38 -17.21
CA GLN A 147 -9.70 -15.69 -16.73
C GLN A 147 -8.43 -16.24 -17.39
N LYS A 148 -8.31 -17.53 -17.60
CA LYS A 148 -7.17 -18.13 -18.31
C LYS A 148 -7.08 -17.62 -19.75
N GLU A 149 -8.21 -17.58 -20.47
CA GLU A 149 -8.24 -17.06 -21.84
C GLU A 149 -7.95 -15.57 -21.90
N PHE A 150 -8.47 -14.80 -20.97
CA PHE A 150 -8.16 -13.36 -20.80
C PHE A 150 -6.67 -13.13 -20.57
N THR A 151 -6.07 -13.88 -19.66
CA THR A 151 -4.64 -13.78 -19.33
C THR A 151 -3.77 -14.16 -20.55
N LYS A 152 -4.13 -15.24 -21.24
CA LYS A 152 -3.44 -15.69 -22.46
C LYS A 152 -3.51 -14.64 -23.56
N LYS A 153 -4.66 -13.97 -23.71
CA LYS A 153 -4.82 -12.88 -24.68
C LYS A 153 -3.86 -11.72 -24.39
N LEU A 154 -3.81 -11.25 -23.14
CA LEU A 154 -2.88 -10.20 -22.74
C LEU A 154 -1.42 -10.61 -23.00
N ALA A 155 -1.05 -11.82 -22.60
CA ALA A 155 0.30 -12.33 -22.79
C ALA A 155 0.68 -12.43 -24.29
N SER A 156 -0.29 -12.70 -25.17
CA SER A 156 -0.06 -12.84 -26.61
C SER A 156 0.44 -11.57 -27.30
N TYR A 157 0.30 -10.41 -26.66
CA TYR A 157 0.74 -9.13 -27.22
C TYR A 157 2.25 -8.90 -27.12
N ALA A 158 2.96 -9.62 -26.26
CA ALA A 158 4.31 -9.24 -25.86
C ALA A 158 5.32 -10.40 -25.85
N ASP A 159 6.60 -10.06 -25.80
CA ASP A 159 7.73 -10.97 -25.71
C ASP A 159 8.24 -11.13 -24.28
N CYS A 160 8.00 -10.14 -23.42
CA CYS A 160 8.40 -10.17 -22.02
C CYS A 160 7.39 -9.44 -21.12
N TYR A 161 7.44 -9.76 -19.84
CA TYR A 161 6.52 -9.22 -18.82
C TYR A 161 7.28 -8.51 -17.71
N ILE A 162 6.81 -7.31 -17.37
CA ILE A 162 7.32 -6.53 -16.24
C ILE A 162 6.17 -6.23 -15.27
N ASN A 163 6.35 -6.60 -14.00
CA ASN A 163 5.46 -6.18 -12.92
C ASN A 163 6.05 -4.98 -12.19
N ASP A 164 5.40 -3.84 -12.31
CA ASP A 164 5.78 -2.57 -11.66
C ASP A 164 4.63 -1.97 -10.84
N ALA A 165 3.70 -2.81 -10.40
CA ALA A 165 2.49 -2.43 -9.70
C ALA A 165 2.46 -3.02 -8.27
N PHE A 166 3.21 -2.41 -7.36
CA PHE A 166 3.29 -2.92 -5.98
C PHE A 166 1.95 -2.81 -5.23
N GLY A 167 1.17 -1.76 -5.46
CA GLY A 167 -0.14 -1.57 -4.82
C GLY A 167 -1.14 -2.70 -5.06
N THR A 168 -0.97 -3.49 -6.10
CA THR A 168 -1.79 -4.65 -6.45
C THR A 168 -1.09 -6.00 -6.29
N ALA A 169 0.14 -6.01 -5.77
CA ALA A 169 0.96 -7.22 -5.66
C ALA A 169 0.37 -8.27 -4.69
N HIS A 170 -0.50 -7.85 -3.78
CA HIS A 170 -1.22 -8.73 -2.85
C HIS A 170 -2.44 -9.43 -3.48
N ARG A 171 -2.71 -9.19 -4.76
CA ARG A 171 -3.84 -9.76 -5.50
C ARG A 171 -3.36 -10.73 -6.57
N ALA A 172 -3.89 -11.95 -6.57
CA ALA A 172 -3.65 -12.94 -7.62
C ALA A 172 -4.53 -12.67 -8.85
N HIS A 173 -4.43 -11.47 -9.43
CA HIS A 173 -5.17 -11.07 -10.62
C HIS A 173 -4.49 -11.57 -11.90
N ALA A 174 -5.21 -11.53 -13.02
CA ALA A 174 -4.68 -11.95 -14.31
C ALA A 174 -3.39 -11.21 -14.67
N SER A 175 -3.40 -9.88 -14.60
CA SER A 175 -2.27 -9.03 -15.02
C SER A 175 -1.13 -8.93 -14.00
N THR A 176 -1.37 -9.25 -12.73
CA THR A 176 -0.39 -9.09 -11.65
C THR A 176 0.33 -10.39 -11.27
N ALA A 177 -0.31 -11.52 -11.49
CA ALA A 177 0.23 -12.83 -11.09
C ALA A 177 0.13 -13.87 -12.20
N LEU A 178 -1.07 -14.18 -12.69
CA LEU A 178 -1.27 -15.29 -13.64
C LEU A 178 -0.51 -15.13 -14.94
N ILE A 179 -0.38 -13.92 -15.43
CA ILE A 179 0.32 -13.63 -16.69
C ILE A 179 1.79 -14.04 -16.67
N ALA A 180 2.44 -14.05 -15.51
CA ALA A 180 3.85 -14.43 -15.39
C ALA A 180 4.12 -15.87 -15.85
N GLU A 181 3.15 -16.76 -15.77
CA GLU A 181 3.27 -18.15 -16.22
C GLU A 181 3.54 -18.26 -17.74
N TYR A 182 3.07 -17.27 -18.51
CA TYR A 182 3.28 -17.21 -19.97
C TYR A 182 4.67 -16.71 -20.37
N PHE A 183 5.47 -16.25 -19.41
CA PHE A 183 6.82 -15.72 -19.62
C PHE A 183 7.84 -16.41 -18.69
N PRO A 184 8.04 -17.73 -18.82
CA PRO A 184 8.83 -18.49 -17.86
C PRO A 184 10.30 -18.02 -17.75
N ASN A 185 10.86 -17.42 -18.80
CA ASN A 185 12.22 -16.93 -18.84
C ASN A 185 12.35 -15.43 -19.13
N ASP A 186 11.24 -14.74 -19.35
CA ASP A 186 11.21 -13.34 -19.79
C ASP A 186 10.30 -12.51 -18.89
N LYS A 187 10.45 -12.67 -17.59
CA LYS A 187 9.68 -11.95 -16.56
C LYS A 187 10.60 -11.28 -15.56
N MET A 188 10.22 -10.10 -15.11
CA MET A 188 11.02 -9.28 -14.21
C MET A 188 10.18 -8.28 -13.43
N PHE A 189 10.76 -7.70 -12.40
CA PHE A 189 10.23 -6.53 -11.71
C PHE A 189 10.68 -5.25 -12.39
N GLY A 190 9.82 -4.22 -12.36
CA GLY A 190 10.23 -2.86 -12.65
C GLY A 190 10.95 -2.21 -11.45
N TYR A 191 11.47 -1.02 -11.66
CA TYR A 191 12.23 -0.29 -10.63
C TYR A 191 11.40 0.06 -9.40
N LEU A 192 10.11 0.45 -9.59
CA LEU A 192 9.23 0.73 -8.47
C LEU A 192 9.03 -0.51 -7.61
N MET A 193 8.74 -1.64 -8.22
CA MET A 193 8.54 -2.92 -7.53
C MET A 193 9.82 -3.35 -6.79
N GLU A 194 10.97 -3.27 -7.43
CA GLU A 194 12.26 -3.59 -6.79
C GLU A 194 12.53 -2.67 -5.59
N GLY A 195 12.24 -1.39 -5.72
CA GLY A 195 12.39 -0.41 -4.63
C GLY A 195 11.50 -0.73 -3.43
N GLU A 196 10.23 -1.06 -3.68
CA GLU A 196 9.29 -1.45 -2.61
C GLU A 196 9.72 -2.74 -1.92
N ILE A 197 10.11 -3.75 -2.67
CA ILE A 197 10.61 -5.02 -2.11
C ILE A 197 11.85 -4.80 -1.24
N LYS A 198 12.80 -4.02 -1.74
CA LYS A 198 14.03 -3.68 -0.99
C LYS A 198 13.72 -2.91 0.29
N ALA A 199 12.80 -1.94 0.23
CA ALA A 199 12.40 -1.16 1.39
C ALA A 199 11.80 -2.04 2.49
N ILE A 200 10.92 -2.96 2.11
CA ILE A 200 10.30 -3.91 3.04
C ILE A 200 11.35 -4.88 3.61
N ASP A 201 12.23 -5.42 2.78
CA ASP A 201 13.29 -6.33 3.23
C ASP A 201 14.26 -5.63 4.20
N ASN A 202 14.52 -4.34 4.02
CA ASN A 202 15.35 -3.55 4.93
C ASN A 202 14.79 -3.47 6.35
N VAL A 203 13.48 -3.54 6.52
CA VAL A 203 12.85 -3.52 7.85
C VAL A 203 12.46 -4.90 8.36
N LEU A 204 12.06 -5.84 7.51
CA LEU A 204 11.60 -7.16 7.94
C LEU A 204 12.73 -8.21 8.04
N LYS A 205 13.75 -8.11 7.22
CA LYS A 205 14.83 -9.11 7.12
C LYS A 205 16.20 -8.58 7.54
N ASN A 206 16.49 -7.31 7.27
CA ASN A 206 17.84 -6.74 7.39
C ASN A 206 17.86 -5.52 8.33
N ALA A 207 16.93 -5.42 9.27
CA ALA A 207 16.85 -4.28 10.17
C ALA A 207 18.11 -4.15 11.04
N LYS A 208 18.70 -2.96 11.04
CA LYS A 208 19.72 -2.56 12.02
C LYS A 208 19.03 -2.19 13.33
N ARG A 209 19.55 -2.71 14.44
CA ARG A 209 18.98 -2.47 15.76
C ARG A 209 19.55 -1.20 16.42
N PRO A 210 18.79 -0.49 17.25
CA PRO A 210 17.40 -0.78 17.64
C PRO A 210 16.41 -0.59 16.48
N PHE A 211 15.50 -1.56 16.34
CA PHE A 211 14.39 -1.49 15.38
C PHE A 211 13.10 -1.12 16.12
N THR A 212 12.48 -0.03 15.69
CA THR A 212 11.21 0.47 16.25
C THR A 212 10.11 0.40 15.19
N ALA A 213 8.99 -0.22 15.53
CA ALA A 213 7.77 -0.13 14.75
C ALA A 213 6.79 0.82 15.45
N ILE A 214 6.20 1.73 14.68
CA ILE A 214 5.14 2.64 15.11
C ILE A 214 3.88 2.23 14.37
N ILE A 215 2.94 1.62 15.08
CA ILE A 215 1.70 1.11 14.53
C ILE A 215 0.55 1.88 15.15
N GLY A 216 -0.18 2.58 14.31
CA GLY A 216 -1.37 3.34 14.69
C GLY A 216 -2.60 2.87 13.95
N GLY A 217 -3.72 3.49 14.27
CA GLY A 217 -5.02 3.19 13.67
C GLY A 217 -6.13 3.11 14.70
N SER A 218 -7.35 2.86 14.24
CA SER A 218 -8.54 2.90 15.10
C SER A 218 -8.81 1.59 15.83
N LYS A 219 -8.45 0.44 15.25
CA LYS A 219 -8.87 -0.88 15.74
C LYS A 219 -7.73 -1.89 15.81
N VAL A 220 -7.65 -2.62 16.91
CA VAL A 220 -6.71 -3.75 17.08
C VAL A 220 -7.00 -4.85 16.06
N SER A 221 -8.28 -5.15 15.79
CA SER A 221 -8.70 -6.19 14.84
C SER A 221 -8.10 -6.01 13.44
N SER A 222 -7.91 -4.77 12.99
CA SER A 222 -7.33 -4.48 11.68
C SER A 222 -5.80 -4.59 11.64
N LYS A 223 -5.13 -4.61 12.79
CA LYS A 223 -3.67 -4.59 12.91
C LYS A 223 -3.08 -5.77 13.69
N LEU A 224 -3.91 -6.68 14.18
CA LEU A 224 -3.47 -7.78 15.03
C LEU A 224 -2.37 -8.61 14.39
N ALA A 225 -2.54 -9.01 13.13
CA ALA A 225 -1.55 -9.80 12.41
C ALA A 225 -0.23 -9.03 12.20
N VAL A 226 -0.29 -7.71 11.99
CA VAL A 226 0.89 -6.84 11.92
C VAL A 226 1.65 -6.85 13.25
N LEU A 227 0.95 -6.65 14.35
CA LEU A 227 1.55 -6.64 15.70
C LEU A 227 2.20 -7.98 16.03
N GLU A 228 1.51 -9.09 15.77
CA GLU A 228 2.01 -10.43 16.00
C GLU A 228 3.26 -10.75 15.16
N ASN A 229 3.28 -10.37 13.90
CA ASN A 229 4.44 -10.62 13.03
C ASN A 229 5.65 -9.75 13.36
N LEU A 230 5.42 -8.49 13.77
CA LEU A 230 6.50 -7.56 14.10
C LEU A 230 7.11 -7.81 15.47
N LEU A 231 6.32 -8.29 16.42
CA LEU A 231 6.74 -8.42 17.82
C LEU A 231 8.07 -9.16 18.01
N PRO A 232 8.33 -10.31 17.36
CA PRO A 232 9.64 -10.99 17.49
C PRO A 232 10.78 -10.30 16.74
N LYS A 233 10.53 -9.27 15.96
CA LYS A 233 11.51 -8.61 15.09
C LYS A 233 11.99 -7.27 15.62
N VAL A 234 11.19 -6.63 16.48
CA VAL A 234 11.45 -5.26 16.95
C VAL A 234 12.07 -5.21 18.34
N ASP A 235 12.75 -4.12 18.63
CA ASP A 235 13.21 -3.77 19.99
C ASP A 235 12.18 -2.89 20.68
N ASN A 236 11.49 -2.03 19.95
CA ASN A 236 10.44 -1.16 20.44
C ASN A 236 9.20 -1.27 19.56
N LEU A 237 8.04 -1.31 20.20
CA LEU A 237 6.74 -1.27 19.52
C LEU A 237 5.92 -0.13 20.13
N ILE A 238 5.72 0.92 19.34
CA ILE A 238 4.85 2.05 19.70
C ILE A 238 3.46 1.78 19.15
N ILE A 239 2.46 1.75 19.99
CA ILE A 239 1.06 1.58 19.62
C ILE A 239 0.33 2.90 19.89
N GLY A 240 -0.24 3.49 18.82
CA GLY A 240 -0.96 4.76 18.89
C GLY A 240 -2.35 4.69 18.27
N GLY A 241 -3.06 5.81 18.37
CA GLY A 241 -4.42 5.91 17.86
C GLY A 241 -5.45 5.19 18.71
N GLY A 242 -6.65 5.00 18.15
CA GLY A 242 -7.78 4.40 18.86
C GLY A 242 -7.52 2.97 19.35
N MET A 243 -6.70 2.20 18.64
CA MET A 243 -6.34 0.84 19.07
C MET A 243 -5.60 0.82 20.42
N GLY A 244 -4.91 1.90 20.77
CA GLY A 244 -4.19 2.00 22.05
C GLY A 244 -5.11 1.95 23.27
N TYR A 245 -6.35 2.40 23.15
CA TYR A 245 -7.29 2.41 24.27
C TYR A 245 -7.77 1.02 24.66
N THR A 246 -7.82 0.08 23.72
CA THR A 246 -8.06 -1.34 24.03
C THR A 246 -6.95 -1.89 24.94
N PHE A 247 -5.68 -1.57 24.64
CA PHE A 247 -4.54 -1.95 25.49
C PHE A 247 -4.60 -1.28 26.87
N ILE A 248 -4.95 -0.01 26.92
CA ILE A 248 -5.07 0.73 28.20
C ILE A 248 -6.17 0.12 29.06
N LYS A 249 -7.32 -0.21 28.48
CA LYS A 249 -8.40 -0.90 29.18
C LYS A 249 -7.97 -2.28 29.67
N ALA A 250 -7.23 -3.03 28.86
CA ALA A 250 -6.68 -4.33 29.24
C ALA A 250 -5.74 -4.24 30.46
N MET A 251 -5.06 -3.12 30.63
CA MET A 251 -4.20 -2.83 31.77
C MET A 251 -4.96 -2.36 33.02
N GLY A 252 -6.28 -2.26 32.96
CA GLY A 252 -7.12 -1.76 34.04
C GLY A 252 -7.33 -0.25 34.02
N GLY A 253 -6.91 0.46 32.99
CA GLY A 253 -7.11 1.90 32.84
C GLY A 253 -8.56 2.27 32.52
N LYS A 254 -8.90 3.52 32.85
CA LYS A 254 -10.19 4.13 32.51
C LYS A 254 -10.06 4.87 31.19
N ILE A 255 -10.88 4.53 30.22
CA ILE A 255 -10.81 5.09 28.87
C ILE A 255 -12.00 5.98 28.49
N GLY A 256 -12.93 6.22 29.42
CA GLY A 256 -14.13 7.03 29.16
C GLY A 256 -14.95 6.47 27.99
N ASN A 257 -15.29 7.36 27.05
CA ASN A 257 -16.03 7.00 25.83
C ASN A 257 -15.11 6.67 24.63
N SER A 258 -13.82 6.43 24.87
CA SER A 258 -12.85 6.16 23.82
C SER A 258 -13.19 4.91 23.03
N LEU A 259 -12.88 4.95 21.73
CA LEU A 259 -12.99 3.79 20.84
C LEU A 259 -12.19 2.61 21.40
N HIS A 260 -12.80 1.44 21.47
CA HIS A 260 -12.15 0.21 21.94
C HIS A 260 -12.89 -1.04 21.45
N GLU A 261 -12.25 -2.17 21.58
CA GLU A 261 -12.78 -3.48 21.21
C GLU A 261 -12.65 -4.44 22.40
N ASP A 262 -13.72 -4.60 23.19
CA ASP A 262 -13.73 -5.48 24.36
C ASP A 262 -13.39 -6.94 24.00
N ASP A 263 -13.83 -7.42 22.85
CA ASP A 263 -13.57 -8.77 22.37
C ASP A 263 -12.08 -9.05 22.11
N LEU A 264 -11.27 -8.00 21.95
CA LEU A 264 -9.83 -8.10 21.70
C LEU A 264 -8.95 -7.82 22.91
N ILE A 265 -9.55 -7.62 24.08
CA ILE A 265 -8.79 -7.48 25.34
C ILE A 265 -7.90 -8.71 25.62
N PRO A 266 -8.36 -9.95 25.42
CA PRO A 266 -7.49 -11.12 25.58
C PRO A 266 -6.26 -11.08 24.67
N GLN A 267 -6.42 -10.71 23.40
CA GLN A 267 -5.32 -10.58 22.43
C GLN A 267 -4.36 -9.44 22.81
N ALA A 268 -4.89 -8.31 23.30
CA ALA A 268 -4.06 -7.21 23.78
C ALA A 268 -3.19 -7.66 24.98
N ASN A 269 -3.76 -8.40 25.93
CA ASN A 269 -3.02 -8.99 27.04
C ASN A 269 -1.94 -9.97 26.56
N ASP A 270 -2.24 -10.83 25.59
CA ASP A 270 -1.29 -11.78 25.02
C ASP A 270 -0.11 -11.06 24.34
N ILE A 271 -0.38 -10.00 23.60
CA ILE A 271 0.66 -9.18 22.96
C ILE A 271 1.57 -8.53 24.02
N MET A 272 0.99 -7.95 25.06
CA MET A 272 1.77 -7.33 26.14
C MET A 272 2.63 -8.35 26.90
N ALA A 273 2.08 -9.51 27.20
CA ALA A 273 2.79 -10.61 27.86
C ALA A 273 3.95 -11.11 26.97
N ARG A 274 3.70 -11.33 25.68
CA ARG A 274 4.70 -11.77 24.72
C ARG A 274 5.80 -10.74 24.51
N ALA A 275 5.46 -9.46 24.48
CA ALA A 275 6.43 -8.37 24.41
C ALA A 275 7.41 -8.44 25.59
N LYS A 276 6.88 -8.65 26.79
CA LYS A 276 7.68 -8.80 28.02
C LYS A 276 8.60 -10.01 27.94
N GLU A 277 8.12 -11.17 27.48
CA GLU A 277 8.92 -12.38 27.31
C GLU A 277 10.06 -12.18 26.31
N LEU A 278 9.80 -11.46 25.22
CA LEU A 278 10.76 -11.19 24.16
C LEU A 278 11.72 -10.01 24.47
N GLY A 279 11.51 -9.31 25.58
CA GLY A 279 12.28 -8.12 25.93
C GLY A 279 11.98 -6.91 25.03
N VAL A 280 10.81 -6.88 24.41
CA VAL A 280 10.36 -5.76 23.56
C VAL A 280 9.77 -4.66 24.44
N ASN A 281 10.22 -3.43 24.23
CA ASN A 281 9.62 -2.25 24.86
C ASN A 281 8.33 -1.88 24.12
N LEU A 282 7.19 -2.31 24.65
CA LEU A 282 5.88 -1.91 24.13
C LEU A 282 5.48 -0.60 24.80
N SER A 283 5.35 0.46 24.01
CA SER A 283 5.05 1.81 24.46
C SER A 283 3.66 2.25 24.02
N LEU A 284 2.81 2.53 24.99
CA LEU A 284 1.49 3.13 24.79
C LEU A 284 1.57 4.63 25.10
N SER A 285 0.52 5.36 24.70
CA SER A 285 0.37 6.77 25.08
C SER A 285 0.25 6.88 26.62
N SER A 286 1.12 7.66 27.24
CA SER A 286 1.06 7.95 28.69
C SER A 286 0.11 9.10 29.01
N GLU A 287 -0.07 9.99 28.03
CA GLU A 287 -0.90 11.19 28.12
C GLU A 287 -1.70 11.32 26.83
N THR A 288 -2.97 11.64 26.93
CA THR A 288 -3.90 11.66 25.80
C THR A 288 -4.63 13.00 25.76
N VAL A 289 -4.73 13.56 24.54
CA VAL A 289 -5.66 14.66 24.25
C VAL A 289 -7.05 14.05 24.09
N VAL A 290 -7.97 14.47 24.95
CA VAL A 290 -9.36 13.97 24.99
C VAL A 290 -10.32 15.09 24.61
N ALA A 291 -11.44 14.71 24.01
CA ALA A 291 -12.52 15.61 23.64
C ALA A 291 -13.87 15.14 24.18
N ASP A 292 -14.81 16.09 24.35
CA ASP A 292 -16.16 15.80 24.84
C ASP A 292 -17.13 15.42 23.71
N ASP A 293 -16.68 15.47 22.47
CA ASP A 293 -17.42 15.05 21.29
C ASP A 293 -16.45 14.68 20.15
N PHE A 294 -16.88 13.83 19.22
CA PHE A 294 -16.10 13.47 18.04
C PHE A 294 -16.26 14.55 16.96
N SER A 295 -15.63 15.70 17.18
CA SER A 295 -15.68 16.87 16.32
C SER A 295 -14.39 17.65 16.41
N ASN A 296 -13.97 18.25 15.29
CA ASN A 296 -12.80 19.12 15.23
C ASN A 296 -12.88 20.31 16.19
N ASP A 297 -14.09 20.81 16.46
CA ASP A 297 -14.35 21.98 17.31
C ASP A 297 -14.76 21.62 18.74
N ALA A 298 -14.70 20.34 19.11
CA ALA A 298 -15.05 19.87 20.44
C ALA A 298 -14.14 20.50 21.52
N ASN A 299 -14.67 20.66 22.71
CA ASN A 299 -13.84 20.99 23.86
C ASN A 299 -12.82 19.87 24.08
N HIS A 300 -11.58 20.22 24.32
CA HIS A 300 -10.52 19.25 24.49
C HIS A 300 -9.58 19.66 25.63
N LYS A 301 -8.96 18.65 26.20
CA LYS A 301 -7.95 18.79 27.27
C LYS A 301 -7.02 17.60 27.22
N THR A 302 -5.92 17.71 27.95
CA THR A 302 -4.94 16.62 28.08
C THR A 302 -5.08 15.98 29.47
N VAL A 303 -5.12 14.65 29.49
CA VAL A 303 -5.24 13.85 30.74
C VAL A 303 -4.28 12.66 30.70
N PRO A 304 -3.93 12.06 31.85
CA PRO A 304 -3.25 10.76 31.86
C PRO A 304 -4.07 9.71 31.11
N SER A 305 -3.43 8.92 30.26
CA SER A 305 -4.13 7.94 29.41
C SER A 305 -4.86 6.85 30.21
N MET A 306 -4.42 6.56 31.43
CA MET A 306 -5.07 5.61 32.33
C MET A 306 -6.32 6.18 33.04
N GLU A 307 -6.59 7.46 32.90
CA GLU A 307 -7.61 8.19 33.68
C GLU A 307 -8.48 9.11 32.80
N ILE A 308 -8.93 8.59 31.65
CA ILE A 308 -9.84 9.33 30.77
C ILE A 308 -11.23 9.38 31.43
N PRO A 309 -11.79 10.58 31.71
CA PRO A 309 -13.06 10.70 32.36
C PRO A 309 -14.24 10.21 31.51
N GLU A 310 -15.33 9.79 32.17
CA GLU A 310 -16.60 9.57 31.47
C GLU A 310 -17.06 10.82 30.72
N GLY A 311 -17.67 10.63 29.55
CA GLY A 311 -18.08 11.72 28.67
C GLY A 311 -16.96 12.29 27.81
N TRP A 312 -15.73 11.80 27.97
CA TRP A 312 -14.57 12.19 27.19
C TRP A 312 -13.99 11.00 26.43
N GLU A 313 -13.48 11.26 25.25
CA GLU A 313 -12.84 10.24 24.41
C GLU A 313 -11.46 10.67 23.95
N GLY A 314 -10.56 9.71 23.80
CA GLY A 314 -9.22 9.95 23.30
C GLY A 314 -9.23 10.32 21.83
N MET A 315 -8.49 11.39 21.47
CA MET A 315 -8.46 11.93 20.12
C MET A 315 -7.05 12.03 19.55
N ASP A 316 -6.03 12.20 20.41
CA ASP A 316 -4.63 12.30 19.96
C ASP A 316 -3.68 11.97 21.11
N ALA A 317 -2.42 11.70 20.76
CA ALA A 317 -1.36 11.56 21.74
C ALA A 317 -1.01 12.92 22.38
N GLY A 318 -0.87 12.95 23.69
CA GLY A 318 -0.45 14.13 24.40
C GLY A 318 1.06 14.38 24.34
N LYS A 319 1.47 15.55 24.80
CA LYS A 319 2.89 15.99 24.72
C LYS A 319 3.85 15.03 25.42
N ALA A 320 3.51 14.55 26.62
CA ALA A 320 4.39 13.64 27.37
C ALA A 320 4.59 12.31 26.61
N SER A 321 3.54 11.80 25.96
CA SER A 321 3.64 10.62 25.10
C SER A 321 4.60 10.86 23.93
N LEU A 322 4.42 11.98 23.24
CA LEU A 322 5.25 12.36 22.10
C LEU A 322 6.71 12.58 22.48
N ASP A 323 6.98 13.20 23.61
CA ASP A 323 8.35 13.41 24.12
C ASP A 323 9.04 12.06 24.43
N ASN A 324 8.30 11.11 25.00
CA ASN A 324 8.82 9.76 25.25
C ASN A 324 9.08 9.01 23.92
N TRP A 325 8.14 9.06 22.99
CA TRP A 325 8.29 8.42 21.70
C TRP A 325 9.41 9.05 20.86
N LYS A 326 9.62 10.35 20.98
CA LYS A 326 10.77 11.02 20.34
C LYS A 326 12.10 10.39 20.74
N LYS A 327 12.29 10.16 22.04
CA LYS A 327 13.53 9.53 22.55
C LYS A 327 13.73 8.15 21.95
N ILE A 328 12.68 7.32 21.91
CA ILE A 328 12.73 5.99 21.34
C ILE A 328 13.07 6.07 19.83
N ILE A 329 12.40 6.95 19.10
CA ILE A 329 12.57 7.12 17.65
C ILE A 329 13.98 7.58 17.31
N LEU A 330 14.50 8.58 18.01
CA LEU A 330 15.84 9.12 17.74
C LEU A 330 16.99 8.18 18.12
N ASP A 331 16.74 7.25 19.04
CA ASP A 331 17.70 6.19 19.40
C ASP A 331 17.70 5.02 18.42
N SER A 332 16.72 4.94 17.54
CA SER A 332 16.50 3.82 16.63
C SER A 332 17.38 3.91 15.37
N LYS A 333 17.78 2.76 14.85
CA LYS A 333 18.51 2.64 13.57
C LYS A 333 17.62 2.23 12.42
N THR A 334 16.49 1.58 12.71
CA THR A 334 15.47 1.21 11.74
C THR A 334 14.09 1.56 12.30
N ILE A 335 13.27 2.22 11.51
CA ILE A 335 11.93 2.63 11.91
C ILE A 335 10.94 2.27 10.81
N LEU A 336 9.87 1.57 11.19
CA LEU A 336 8.71 1.32 10.37
C LEU A 336 7.52 2.08 10.96
N TRP A 337 6.87 2.92 10.18
CA TRP A 337 5.67 3.63 10.59
C TRP A 337 4.48 3.31 9.69
N ASN A 338 3.41 2.81 10.29
CA ASN A 338 2.15 2.52 9.62
C ASN A 338 0.96 2.90 10.52
N GLY A 339 0.24 3.93 10.15
CA GLY A 339 -0.99 4.37 10.77
C GLY A 339 -0.86 5.58 11.70
N PRO A 340 -1.91 6.41 11.78
CA PRO A 340 -1.91 7.63 12.59
C PRO A 340 -1.98 7.34 14.09
N VAL A 341 -1.46 8.25 14.88
CA VAL A 341 -1.49 8.16 16.37
C VAL A 341 -2.61 9.00 16.98
N GLY A 342 -3.45 9.59 16.18
CA GLY A 342 -4.62 10.38 16.56
C GLY A 342 -5.63 10.45 15.43
N VAL A 343 -6.67 11.26 15.60
CA VAL A 343 -7.72 11.50 14.60
C VAL A 343 -7.19 12.49 13.57
N PHE A 344 -6.37 11.98 12.67
CA PHE A 344 -5.57 12.77 11.72
C PHE A 344 -6.41 13.61 10.76
N GLU A 345 -7.59 13.17 10.41
CA GLU A 345 -8.55 13.88 9.55
C GLU A 345 -9.08 15.19 10.17
N MET A 346 -8.93 15.36 11.48
CA MET A 346 -9.29 16.58 12.21
C MET A 346 -8.04 17.36 12.55
N ASP A 347 -7.89 18.59 12.04
CA ASP A 347 -6.69 19.40 12.26
C ASP A 347 -6.33 19.62 13.72
N THR A 348 -7.33 19.74 14.60
CA THR A 348 -7.14 19.90 16.05
C THR A 348 -6.45 18.68 16.67
N PHE A 349 -6.68 17.48 16.12
CA PHE A 349 -6.19 16.19 16.63
C PHE A 349 -5.18 15.52 15.70
N ALA A 350 -4.63 16.27 14.75
CA ALA A 350 -3.60 15.82 13.82
C ALA A 350 -2.18 16.05 14.31
N LYS A 351 -1.99 16.84 15.36
CA LYS A 351 -0.66 17.29 15.84
C LYS A 351 0.27 16.14 16.20
N GLY A 352 -0.23 15.11 16.87
CA GLY A 352 0.57 13.95 17.25
C GLY A 352 1.12 13.21 16.02
N THR A 353 0.28 12.97 15.03
CA THR A 353 0.68 12.29 13.78
C THR A 353 1.69 13.12 12.98
N LEU A 354 1.48 14.43 12.88
CA LEU A 354 2.43 15.34 12.23
C LEU A 354 3.78 15.39 12.98
N GLN A 355 3.75 15.31 14.30
CA GLN A 355 4.94 15.28 15.12
C GLN A 355 5.76 13.99 14.92
N ILE A 356 5.10 12.85 14.75
CA ILE A 356 5.77 11.59 14.38
C ILE A 356 6.51 11.75 13.04
N ALA A 357 5.89 12.38 12.05
CA ALA A 357 6.53 12.65 10.76
C ALA A 357 7.82 13.46 10.92
N GLU A 358 7.81 14.48 11.76
CA GLU A 358 8.99 15.29 12.09
C GLU A 358 10.09 14.46 12.75
N TYR A 359 9.74 13.62 13.73
CA TYR A 359 10.70 12.75 14.41
C TYR A 359 11.36 11.74 13.46
N LEU A 360 10.60 11.20 12.50
CA LEU A 360 11.15 10.31 11.48
C LEU A 360 12.14 11.04 10.56
N ALA A 361 11.82 12.25 10.15
CA ALA A 361 12.74 13.08 9.35
C ALA A 361 14.04 13.36 10.11
N GLU A 362 13.96 13.68 11.39
CA GLU A 362 15.12 13.92 12.26
C GLU A 362 15.95 12.63 12.44
N ALA A 363 15.31 11.49 12.70
CA ALA A 363 15.97 10.19 12.82
C ALA A 363 16.68 9.81 11.51
N THR A 364 16.08 10.08 10.37
CA THR A 364 16.66 9.83 9.05
C THR A 364 17.92 10.67 8.83
N ALA A 365 17.85 11.95 9.19
CA ALA A 365 19.01 12.86 9.13
C ALA A 365 20.15 12.38 10.02
N ASN A 366 19.85 11.68 11.11
CA ASN A 366 20.83 11.09 12.03
C ASN A 366 21.30 9.68 11.60
N GLY A 367 20.92 9.21 10.42
CA GLY A 367 21.39 7.96 9.82
C GLY A 367 20.50 6.75 10.02
N ALA A 368 19.29 6.89 10.57
CA ALA A 368 18.33 5.80 10.65
C ALA A 368 17.71 5.49 9.27
N TYR A 369 17.36 4.23 9.05
CA TYR A 369 16.52 3.84 7.92
C TYR A 369 15.05 3.93 8.32
N THR A 370 14.27 4.69 7.57
CA THR A 370 12.86 4.95 7.88
C THR A 370 11.96 4.58 6.71
N LEU A 371 11.00 3.70 6.98
CA LEU A 371 9.97 3.27 6.03
C LEU A 371 8.60 3.74 6.51
N VAL A 372 7.92 4.51 5.67
CA VAL A 372 6.57 5.03 5.94
C VAL A 372 5.57 4.40 4.98
N GLY A 373 4.49 3.87 5.51
CA GLY A 373 3.40 3.31 4.70
C GLY A 373 2.03 3.50 5.36
N GLY A 374 0.99 3.37 4.54
CA GLY A 374 -0.38 3.66 4.95
C GLY A 374 -0.82 5.09 4.61
N GLY A 375 -2.10 5.24 4.26
CA GLY A 375 -2.62 6.51 3.73
C GLY A 375 -2.35 7.73 4.60
N ASP A 376 -2.69 7.66 5.88
CA ASP A 376 -2.55 8.80 6.79
C ASP A 376 -1.09 9.11 7.14
N SER A 377 -0.26 8.09 7.31
CA SER A 377 1.18 8.28 7.56
C SER A 377 1.87 8.94 6.37
N VAL A 378 1.56 8.48 5.16
CA VAL A 378 2.06 9.07 3.91
C VAL A 378 1.56 10.50 3.75
N ALA A 379 0.27 10.74 4.02
CA ALA A 379 -0.32 12.08 3.98
C ALA A 379 0.37 13.03 4.97
N ALA A 380 0.71 12.55 6.17
CA ALA A 380 1.39 13.34 7.20
C ALA A 380 2.79 13.77 6.74
N VAL A 381 3.63 12.85 6.25
CA VAL A 381 4.98 13.21 5.77
C VAL A 381 4.93 14.13 4.54
N THR A 382 3.94 13.95 3.69
CA THR A 382 3.71 14.79 2.51
C THR A 382 3.28 16.21 2.92
N LYS A 383 2.31 16.32 3.84
CA LYS A 383 1.82 17.60 4.36
C LYS A 383 2.92 18.41 5.03
N MET A 384 3.83 17.74 5.74
CA MET A 384 4.97 18.38 6.41
C MET A 384 6.14 18.69 5.45
N GLY A 385 6.06 18.27 4.18
CA GLY A 385 7.16 18.42 3.23
C GLY A 385 8.34 17.49 3.52
N TYR A 386 8.12 16.36 4.16
CA TYR A 386 9.16 15.41 4.61
C TYR A 386 9.21 14.10 3.80
N ALA A 387 8.44 14.01 2.72
CA ALA A 387 8.42 12.78 1.90
C ALA A 387 9.82 12.42 1.35
N ASP A 388 10.65 13.39 1.04
CA ASP A 388 12.05 13.25 0.61
C ASP A 388 13.06 13.21 1.77
N LYS A 389 12.62 13.43 3.00
CA LYS A 389 13.44 13.43 4.23
C LYS A 389 13.33 12.15 5.04
N VAL A 390 12.53 11.21 4.62
CA VAL A 390 12.49 9.83 5.11
C VAL A 390 13.14 8.90 4.09
N SER A 391 13.56 7.72 4.50
CA SER A 391 14.30 6.83 3.60
C SER A 391 13.45 6.27 2.48
N TYR A 392 12.19 5.92 2.76
CA TYR A 392 11.27 5.40 1.76
C TYR A 392 9.80 5.66 2.15
N VAL A 393 9.01 6.12 1.19
CA VAL A 393 7.55 6.25 1.30
C VAL A 393 6.91 5.20 0.40
N SER A 394 6.24 4.22 0.98
CA SER A 394 5.59 3.17 0.22
C SER A 394 4.32 3.67 -0.46
N THR A 395 4.13 3.27 -1.72
CA THR A 395 2.88 3.46 -2.46
C THR A 395 1.92 2.29 -2.30
N GLY A 396 2.34 1.24 -1.56
CA GLY A 396 1.72 -0.07 -1.59
C GLY A 396 0.40 -0.22 -0.84
N GLY A 397 0.07 0.69 0.07
CA GLY A 397 -1.18 0.60 0.83
C GLY A 397 -1.42 -0.79 1.41
N GLY A 398 -2.46 -1.48 0.90
CA GLY A 398 -2.81 -2.83 1.36
C GLY A 398 -1.74 -3.89 1.09
N ALA A 399 -0.99 -3.78 0.00
CA ALA A 399 0.09 -4.71 -0.30
C ALA A 399 1.23 -4.61 0.73
N MET A 400 1.60 -3.39 1.11
CA MET A 400 2.58 -3.19 2.18
C MET A 400 2.08 -3.76 3.51
N LEU A 401 0.83 -3.52 3.85
CA LEU A 401 0.23 -4.05 5.09
C LEU A 401 0.30 -5.58 5.12
N GLU A 402 -0.09 -6.26 4.04
CA GLU A 402 -0.02 -7.72 3.97
C GLU A 402 1.42 -8.24 4.02
N ALA A 403 2.38 -7.53 3.43
CA ALA A 403 3.80 -7.88 3.57
C ALA A 403 4.28 -7.76 5.03
N ILE A 404 3.87 -6.72 5.74
CA ILE A 404 4.19 -6.53 7.17
C ILE A 404 3.52 -7.61 8.03
N GLU A 405 2.35 -8.10 7.65
CA GLU A 405 1.69 -9.24 8.27
C GLU A 405 2.44 -10.57 8.05
N GLY A 406 3.46 -10.59 7.22
CA GLY A 406 4.26 -11.78 6.90
C GLY A 406 3.67 -12.65 5.79
N LYS A 407 2.71 -12.14 5.04
CA LYS A 407 2.09 -12.86 3.92
C LYS A 407 2.96 -12.79 2.67
N ASP A 408 3.00 -13.88 1.93
CA ASP A 408 3.56 -13.88 0.57
C ASP A 408 2.63 -13.11 -0.37
N LEU A 409 3.21 -12.24 -1.18
CA LEU A 409 2.46 -11.45 -2.15
C LEU A 409 2.44 -12.16 -3.50
N PRO A 410 1.25 -12.53 -4.03
CA PRO A 410 1.15 -13.29 -5.29
C PRO A 410 1.86 -12.64 -6.48
N GLY A 411 1.80 -11.31 -6.61
CA GLY A 411 2.45 -10.58 -7.69
C GLY A 411 3.98 -10.60 -7.61
N ILE A 412 4.54 -10.84 -6.44
CA ILE A 412 5.99 -11.00 -6.24
C ILE A 412 6.38 -12.46 -6.47
N ALA A 413 5.67 -13.41 -5.85
CA ALA A 413 5.92 -14.83 -5.98
C ALA A 413 5.92 -15.27 -7.45
N ALA A 414 4.91 -14.85 -8.23
CA ALA A 414 4.76 -15.24 -9.63
C ALA A 414 5.96 -14.85 -10.53
N VAL A 415 6.64 -13.76 -10.23
CA VAL A 415 7.83 -13.34 -10.98
C VAL A 415 9.07 -14.12 -10.53
N ARG A 416 9.15 -14.46 -9.24
CA ARG A 416 10.31 -15.18 -8.67
C ARG A 416 10.34 -16.67 -9.02
N GLU A 417 9.18 -17.29 -9.19
CA GLU A 417 9.02 -18.68 -9.60
C GLU A 417 9.40 -18.90 -11.09
#